data_ca992c41bb9419f6c5e193bdcddb930a
#
_entry.id   ca992c41bb9419f6c5e193bdcddb930a
#
_cell.length_a   1.000
_cell.length_b   1.000
_cell.length_c   1.000
_cell.angle_alpha   90.00
_cell.angle_beta   90.00
_cell.angle_gamma   90.00
#
_symmetry.space_group_name_H-M   'P 1'
#
loop_
_entity.id
_entity.type
_entity.pdbx_description
1 polymer ?
#
loop_
_entity_poly.entity_id
_entity_poly.type
_entity_poly.pdbx_seq_one_letter_code
_entity_poly.pdbx_strand_id
1 'polypeptide(L)'
;MRWKSHVRFGGRAGETDRRKGRHRAPVRPYWCTDALDEVRRDVWNTARKGGMKALAGEMKGARYALWKNPEDLTEHQKAKLAWVAKANAPLFRAYLMKEQLRQVFRLRGDAGIALLKAWLAWASRSKIAAFVELARTVRKHRAAIEAALTHGLTNARVESVNTKIRLLQRVAFGYRDPEALIAMAMLDLGGCCPDLPGRRAA
;
A
#
# COMPACT_ATOMS: atom_id res chain seq x y z
N MET A 1 10.41 45.24 -9.90
CA MET A 1 10.04 43.92 -10.45
C MET A 1 9.78 42.94 -9.33
N ARG A 2 8.52 42.56 -9.15
CA ARG A 2 8.09 41.67 -8.05
C ARG A 2 8.21 40.21 -8.49
N TRP A 3 9.10 39.45 -7.88
CA TRP A 3 9.16 37.99 -8.00
C TRP A 3 8.08 37.38 -7.13
N LYS A 4 7.01 36.89 -7.74
CA LYS A 4 6.06 35.96 -7.11
C LYS A 4 6.24 34.59 -7.76
N SER A 5 7.07 33.76 -7.20
CA SER A 5 7.04 32.32 -7.46
C SER A 5 6.96 31.58 -6.13
N HIS A 6 5.75 31.51 -5.61
CA HIS A 6 5.43 30.54 -4.59
C HIS A 6 5.10 29.21 -5.26
N VAL A 7 6.12 28.45 -5.62
CA VAL A 7 5.96 27.03 -5.90
C VAL A 7 5.83 26.36 -4.53
N ARG A 8 4.60 26.17 -4.08
CA ARG A 8 4.28 25.32 -2.93
C ARG A 8 4.58 23.86 -3.28
N PHE A 9 5.81 23.42 -3.10
CA PHE A 9 6.16 22.00 -2.98
C PHE A 9 5.88 21.54 -1.54
N GLY A 10 4.63 21.36 -1.20
CA GLY A 10 4.18 20.91 0.10
C GLY A 10 2.98 19.99 0.02
N GLY A 11 2.89 19.17 -1.04
CA GLY A 11 1.93 18.08 -1.13
C GLY A 11 2.68 16.76 -0.97
N ARG A 12 2.34 15.95 0.05
CA ARG A 12 2.76 14.54 0.10
C ARG A 12 2.42 13.91 -1.24
N ALA A 13 3.44 13.58 -2.04
CA ALA A 13 3.26 12.85 -3.28
C ALA A 13 2.63 11.50 -2.94
N GLY A 14 1.31 11.39 -3.15
CA GLY A 14 0.55 10.17 -2.86
C GLY A 14 -0.81 10.36 -2.20
N GLU A 15 -1.12 11.54 -1.65
CA GLU A 15 -2.47 11.87 -1.18
C GLU A 15 -3.26 12.54 -2.31
N THR A 16 -3.66 11.77 -3.31
CA THR A 16 -4.68 12.22 -4.25
C THR A 16 -6.05 11.93 -3.67
N ASP A 17 -6.82 13.00 -3.61
CA ASP A 17 -8.23 13.07 -3.28
C ASP A 17 -9.00 11.80 -3.65
N ARG A 18 -9.64 11.18 -2.66
CA ARG A 18 -10.47 9.97 -2.81
C ARG A 18 -11.66 10.14 -3.76
N ARG A 19 -11.92 11.36 -4.25
CA ARG A 19 -13.07 11.71 -5.10
C ARG A 19 -12.77 11.88 -6.59
N LYS A 20 -11.49 11.92 -6.99
CA LYS A 20 -11.12 12.08 -8.40
C LYS A 20 -10.23 10.91 -8.83
N GLY A 21 -10.78 9.98 -9.61
CA GLY A 21 -10.13 8.80 -10.14
C GLY A 21 -8.94 9.10 -11.05
N ARG A 22 -7.82 9.57 -10.49
CA ARG A 22 -6.58 9.81 -11.21
C ARG A 22 -5.61 8.68 -10.91
N HIS A 23 -5.09 8.13 -11.99
CA HIS A 23 -4.03 7.14 -12.13
C HIS A 23 -3.30 6.76 -10.82
N ARG A 24 -3.81 5.72 -10.18
CA ARG A 24 -3.15 5.09 -9.04
C ARG A 24 -2.11 4.13 -9.58
N ALA A 25 -0.89 4.26 -9.07
CA ALA A 25 0.18 3.31 -9.32
C ALA A 25 -0.30 1.86 -9.09
N PRO A 26 0.20 0.89 -9.86
CA PRO A 26 -0.24 -0.50 -9.75
C PRO A 26 0.01 -1.03 -8.34
N VAL A 27 -1.00 -1.63 -7.79
CA VAL A 27 -1.06 -2.37 -6.52
C VAL A 27 -0.35 -1.71 -5.33
N ARG A 28 -1.07 -0.88 -4.61
CA ARG A 28 -0.62 -0.44 -3.28
C ARG A 28 -0.99 -1.50 -2.23
N PRO A 29 -0.10 -1.82 -1.30
CA PRO A 29 -0.42 -2.71 -0.16
C PRO A 29 -1.65 -2.26 0.62
N TYR A 30 -1.96 -0.96 0.57
CA TYR A 30 -3.11 -0.33 1.25
C TYR A 30 -4.47 -0.66 0.67
N TRP A 31 -4.59 -1.13 -0.57
CA TRP A 31 -5.89 -1.45 -1.17
C TRP A 31 -6.65 -2.51 -0.38
N CYS A 32 -5.92 -3.51 0.11
CA CYS A 32 -6.54 -4.58 0.89
C CYS A 32 -6.94 -4.10 2.28
N THR A 33 -6.13 -3.24 2.88
CA THR A 33 -6.42 -2.60 4.17
C THR A 33 -7.59 -1.63 4.04
N ASP A 34 -7.67 -0.88 2.94
CA ASP A 34 -8.79 0.02 2.67
C ASP A 34 -10.10 -0.75 2.48
N ALA A 35 -10.06 -1.86 1.70
CA ALA A 35 -11.22 -2.74 1.52
C ALA A 35 -11.68 -3.37 2.85
N LEU A 36 -10.73 -3.82 3.68
CA LEU A 36 -11.04 -4.36 5.00
C LEU A 36 -11.66 -3.29 5.93
N ASP A 37 -11.15 -2.05 5.88
CA ASP A 37 -11.69 -0.96 6.69
C ASP A 37 -13.08 -0.53 6.22
N GLU A 38 -13.37 -0.64 4.93
CA GLU A 38 -14.71 -0.44 4.39
C GLU A 38 -15.69 -1.46 4.98
N VAL A 39 -15.35 -2.75 4.93
CA VAL A 39 -16.17 -3.82 5.54
C VAL A 39 -16.37 -3.57 7.03
N ARG A 40 -15.29 -3.21 7.77
CA ARG A 40 -15.39 -2.91 9.20
C ARG A 40 -16.35 -1.74 9.47
N ARG A 41 -16.28 -0.68 8.66
CA ARG A 41 -17.17 0.49 8.78
C ARG A 41 -18.62 0.13 8.49
N ASP A 42 -18.87 -0.73 7.53
CA ASP A 42 -20.22 -1.18 7.19
C ASP A 42 -20.81 -2.01 8.33
N VAL A 43 -20.03 -2.92 8.91
CA VAL A 43 -20.46 -3.70 10.08
C VAL A 43 -20.73 -2.78 11.27
N TRP A 44 -19.85 -1.82 11.53
CA TRP A 44 -20.03 -0.83 12.59
C TRP A 44 -21.27 0.03 12.38
N ASN A 45 -21.50 0.53 11.16
CA ASN A 45 -22.67 1.33 10.80
C ASN A 45 -23.97 0.53 10.98
N THR A 46 -23.98 -0.74 10.56
CA THR A 46 -25.12 -1.65 10.69
C THR A 46 -25.43 -1.90 12.18
N ALA A 47 -24.42 -2.20 12.98
CA ALA A 47 -24.58 -2.40 14.43
C ALA A 47 -25.11 -1.13 15.12
N ARG A 48 -24.60 0.05 14.74
CA ARG A 48 -25.04 1.34 15.28
C ARG A 48 -26.50 1.63 14.93
N LYS A 49 -26.88 1.44 13.67
CA LYS A 49 -28.26 1.65 13.20
C LYS A 49 -29.25 0.64 13.83
N GLY A 50 -28.80 -0.58 14.07
CA GLY A 50 -29.58 -1.63 14.75
C GLY A 50 -29.64 -1.49 16.27
N GLY A 51 -29.12 -0.39 16.84
CA GLY A 51 -29.17 -0.16 18.30
C GLY A 51 -28.19 -1.00 19.13
N MET A 52 -27.33 -1.81 18.50
CA MET A 52 -26.36 -2.69 19.16
C MET A 52 -25.11 -1.92 19.63
N LYS A 53 -25.28 -1.01 20.62
CA LYS A 53 -24.23 -0.09 21.08
C LYS A 53 -22.96 -0.82 21.55
N ALA A 54 -23.10 -1.93 22.28
CA ALA A 54 -21.98 -2.73 22.78
C ALA A 54 -21.16 -3.29 21.61
N LEU A 55 -21.82 -3.92 20.62
CA LEU A 55 -21.17 -4.47 19.43
C LEU A 55 -20.45 -3.36 18.63
N ALA A 56 -21.09 -2.20 18.46
CA ALA A 56 -20.49 -1.06 17.77
C ALA A 56 -19.25 -0.51 18.50
N GLY A 57 -19.26 -0.46 19.82
CA GLY A 57 -18.12 -0.08 20.64
C GLY A 57 -16.93 -1.04 20.48
N GLU A 58 -17.21 -2.34 20.56
CA GLU A 58 -16.23 -3.41 20.38
C GLU A 58 -15.62 -3.40 18.95
N MET A 59 -16.42 -3.15 17.90
CA MET A 59 -15.95 -3.05 16.51
C MET A 59 -15.04 -1.84 16.29
N LYS A 60 -15.28 -0.72 16.99
CA LYS A 60 -14.39 0.44 16.94
C LYS A 60 -12.99 0.09 17.46
N GLY A 61 -12.89 -0.65 18.55
CA GLY A 61 -11.63 -1.11 19.14
C GLY A 61 -10.89 -2.17 18.31
N ALA A 62 -11.57 -2.87 17.38
CA ALA A 62 -10.98 -3.92 16.56
C ALA A 62 -10.08 -3.40 15.42
N ARG A 63 -10.08 -2.10 15.12
CA ARG A 63 -9.38 -1.52 13.96
C ARG A 63 -7.90 -1.93 13.90
N TYR A 64 -7.16 -1.73 14.96
CA TYR A 64 -5.72 -2.01 14.99
C TYR A 64 -5.41 -3.51 14.95
N ALA A 65 -6.26 -4.35 15.54
CA ALA A 65 -6.13 -5.80 15.44
C ALA A 65 -6.31 -6.32 13.99
N LEU A 66 -7.19 -5.67 13.21
CA LEU A 66 -7.43 -6.00 11.82
C LEU A 66 -6.34 -5.46 10.88
N TRP A 67 -5.73 -4.31 11.21
CA TRP A 67 -4.74 -3.67 10.34
C TRP A 67 -3.34 -4.22 10.48
N LYS A 68 -2.92 -4.55 11.71
CA LYS A 68 -1.59 -5.10 11.97
C LYS A 68 -1.40 -6.48 11.34
N ASN A 69 -0.15 -6.84 11.16
CA ASN A 69 0.21 -8.20 10.76
C ASN A 69 0.03 -9.16 11.95
N PRO A 70 -0.27 -10.43 11.71
CA PRO A 70 -0.45 -11.42 12.78
C PRO A 70 0.73 -11.53 13.74
N GLU A 71 1.96 -11.38 13.20
CA GLU A 71 3.21 -11.42 13.98
C GLU A 71 3.40 -10.22 14.92
N ASP A 72 2.78 -9.07 14.59
CA ASP A 72 2.91 -7.82 15.34
C ASP A 72 1.77 -7.60 16.35
N LEU A 73 0.86 -8.57 16.48
CA LEU A 73 -0.31 -8.47 17.36
C LEU A 73 0.09 -8.68 18.82
N THR A 74 -0.36 -7.76 19.68
CA THR A 74 -0.32 -7.97 21.14
C THR A 74 -1.36 -9.00 21.55
N GLU A 75 -1.22 -9.60 22.77
CA GLU A 75 -2.19 -10.57 23.29
C GLU A 75 -3.61 -10.02 23.35
N HIS A 76 -3.77 -8.76 23.77
CA HIS A 76 -5.06 -8.07 23.74
C HIS A 76 -5.64 -7.98 22.31
N GLN A 77 -4.80 -7.70 21.29
CA GLN A 77 -5.24 -7.63 19.89
C GLN A 77 -5.58 -9.02 19.33
N LYS A 78 -4.86 -10.07 19.73
CA LYS A 78 -5.19 -11.47 19.39
C LYS A 78 -6.55 -11.87 19.97
N ALA A 79 -6.79 -11.57 21.24
CA ALA A 79 -8.09 -11.80 21.88
C ALA A 79 -9.22 -11.04 21.17
N LYS A 80 -8.96 -9.78 20.77
CA LYS A 80 -9.92 -8.98 20.01
C LYS A 80 -10.20 -9.59 18.64
N LEU A 81 -9.19 -10.10 17.94
CA LEU A 81 -9.35 -10.77 16.65
C LEU A 81 -10.14 -12.07 16.78
N ALA A 82 -9.87 -12.87 17.83
CA ALA A 82 -10.65 -14.06 18.14
C ALA A 82 -12.12 -13.74 18.44
N TRP A 83 -12.37 -12.63 19.14
CA TRP A 83 -13.73 -12.14 19.35
C TRP A 83 -14.40 -11.75 18.02
N VAL A 84 -13.71 -11.03 17.11
CA VAL A 84 -14.24 -10.69 15.78
C VAL A 84 -14.60 -11.94 14.99
N ALA A 85 -13.78 -12.98 15.06
CA ALA A 85 -14.04 -14.26 14.39
C ALA A 85 -15.38 -14.90 14.81
N LYS A 86 -15.74 -14.76 16.10
CA LYS A 86 -17.01 -15.26 16.66
C LYS A 86 -18.18 -14.31 16.40
N ALA A 87 -17.95 -13.00 16.51
CA ALA A 87 -19.01 -11.99 16.43
C ALA A 87 -19.43 -11.65 15.01
N ASN A 88 -18.52 -11.71 14.02
CA ASN A 88 -18.81 -11.33 12.64
C ASN A 88 -17.98 -12.11 11.62
N ALA A 89 -18.53 -13.22 11.15
CA ALA A 89 -17.90 -14.10 10.17
C ALA A 89 -17.52 -13.39 8.83
N PRO A 90 -18.35 -12.49 8.24
CA PRO A 90 -17.97 -11.74 7.06
C PRO A 90 -16.73 -10.85 7.27
N LEU A 91 -16.65 -10.13 8.39
CA LEU A 91 -15.49 -9.29 8.70
C LEU A 91 -14.22 -10.13 8.93
N PHE A 92 -14.34 -11.26 9.63
CA PHE A 92 -13.21 -12.16 9.83
C PHE A 92 -12.74 -12.79 8.50
N ARG A 93 -13.67 -13.14 7.61
CA ARG A 93 -13.34 -13.61 6.25
C ARG A 93 -12.61 -12.54 5.45
N ALA A 94 -13.03 -11.28 5.55
CA ALA A 94 -12.33 -10.15 4.93
C ALA A 94 -10.90 -10.02 5.47
N TYR A 95 -10.69 -10.20 6.77
CA TYR A 95 -9.35 -10.22 7.37
C TYR A 95 -8.49 -11.37 6.81
N LEU A 96 -9.03 -12.58 6.70
CA LEU A 96 -8.31 -13.73 6.12
C LEU A 96 -7.92 -13.47 4.65
N MET A 97 -8.81 -12.85 3.87
CA MET A 97 -8.49 -12.45 2.48
C MET A 97 -7.36 -11.42 2.41
N LYS A 98 -7.32 -10.46 3.36
CA LYS A 98 -6.20 -9.51 3.46
C LYS A 98 -4.90 -10.24 3.75
N GLU A 99 -4.89 -11.16 4.71
CA GLU A 99 -3.69 -11.91 5.07
C GLU A 99 -3.23 -12.84 3.94
N GLN A 100 -4.14 -13.48 3.24
CA GLN A 100 -3.77 -14.33 2.10
C GLN A 100 -3.16 -13.50 0.95
N LEU A 101 -3.70 -12.30 0.66
CA LEU A 101 -3.09 -11.41 -0.33
C LEU A 101 -1.69 -10.95 0.10
N ARG A 102 -1.48 -10.71 1.40
CA ARG A 102 -0.15 -10.42 1.95
C ARG A 102 0.82 -11.57 1.71
N GLN A 103 0.37 -12.81 1.88
CA GLN A 103 1.19 -14.00 1.61
C GLN A 103 1.57 -14.15 0.14
N VAL A 104 0.70 -13.74 -0.80
CA VAL A 104 1.03 -13.73 -2.24
C VAL A 104 2.34 -12.97 -2.49
N PHE A 105 2.51 -11.80 -1.85
CA PHE A 105 3.72 -10.98 -2.03
C PHE A 105 4.93 -11.44 -1.20
N ARG A 106 4.72 -12.31 -0.22
CA ARG A 106 5.82 -12.99 0.51
C ARG A 106 6.35 -14.19 -0.27
N LEU A 107 5.46 -14.95 -0.92
CA LEU A 107 5.79 -16.07 -1.78
C LEU A 107 6.10 -15.53 -3.17
N ARG A 108 7.37 -15.53 -3.55
CA ARG A 108 7.82 -15.07 -4.87
C ARG A 108 7.69 -16.19 -5.91
N GLY A 109 7.76 -15.83 -7.19
CA GLY A 109 7.74 -16.78 -8.30
C GLY A 109 6.41 -17.53 -8.46
N ASP A 110 6.46 -18.76 -8.91
CA ASP A 110 5.28 -19.55 -9.27
C ASP A 110 4.34 -19.83 -8.11
N ALA A 111 4.87 -20.01 -6.90
CA ALA A 111 4.06 -20.20 -5.69
C ALA A 111 3.21 -18.96 -5.39
N GLY A 112 3.78 -17.77 -5.54
CA GLY A 112 3.03 -16.51 -5.39
C GLY A 112 1.95 -16.36 -6.47
N ILE A 113 2.24 -16.71 -7.71
CA ILE A 113 1.30 -16.67 -8.83
C ILE A 113 0.14 -17.66 -8.61
N ALA A 114 0.44 -18.88 -8.17
CA ALA A 114 -0.59 -19.87 -7.85
C ALA A 114 -1.51 -19.39 -6.73
N LEU A 115 -0.94 -18.84 -5.67
CA LEU A 115 -1.72 -18.29 -4.56
C LEU A 115 -2.55 -17.07 -4.99
N LEU A 116 -2.03 -16.21 -5.88
CA LEU A 116 -2.77 -15.09 -6.47
C LEU A 116 -4.01 -15.57 -7.24
N LYS A 117 -3.88 -16.63 -8.03
CA LYS A 117 -5.01 -17.23 -8.76
C LYS A 117 -6.08 -17.74 -7.80
N ALA A 118 -5.68 -18.46 -6.75
CA ALA A 118 -6.58 -18.95 -5.71
C ALA A 118 -7.28 -17.80 -4.98
N TRP A 119 -6.53 -16.76 -4.62
CA TRP A 119 -7.07 -15.58 -3.97
C TRP A 119 -8.10 -14.85 -4.84
N LEU A 120 -7.82 -14.65 -6.14
CA LEU A 120 -8.75 -14.01 -7.08
C LEU A 120 -10.06 -14.80 -7.21
N ALA A 121 -9.99 -16.12 -7.24
CA ALA A 121 -11.17 -16.98 -7.27
C ALA A 121 -12.00 -16.87 -5.98
N TRP A 122 -11.33 -16.82 -4.82
CA TRP A 122 -11.99 -16.68 -3.53
C TRP A 122 -12.62 -15.30 -3.33
N ALA A 123 -11.85 -14.22 -3.56
CA ALA A 123 -12.33 -12.85 -3.39
C ALA A 123 -13.51 -12.52 -4.32
N SER A 124 -13.48 -12.97 -5.58
CA SER A 124 -14.57 -12.76 -6.54
C SER A 124 -15.90 -13.43 -6.12
N ARG A 125 -15.83 -14.56 -5.38
CA ARG A 125 -16.99 -15.31 -4.90
C ARG A 125 -17.37 -15.02 -3.45
N SER A 126 -16.66 -14.12 -2.78
CA SER A 126 -16.81 -13.86 -1.34
C SER A 126 -18.14 -13.23 -0.94
N LYS A 127 -18.87 -12.61 -1.89
CA LYS A 127 -20.06 -11.78 -1.65
C LYS A 127 -19.80 -10.55 -0.77
N ILE A 128 -18.54 -10.15 -0.58
CA ILE A 128 -18.12 -8.95 0.14
C ILE A 128 -17.78 -7.89 -0.92
N ALA A 129 -18.63 -6.88 -1.09
CA ALA A 129 -18.55 -5.91 -2.20
C ALA A 129 -17.17 -5.30 -2.35
N ALA A 130 -16.56 -4.81 -1.26
CA ALA A 130 -15.22 -4.21 -1.25
C ALA A 130 -14.13 -5.16 -1.77
N PHE A 131 -14.21 -6.46 -1.43
CA PHE A 131 -13.24 -7.46 -1.91
C PHE A 131 -13.51 -7.92 -3.33
N VAL A 132 -14.76 -7.93 -3.79
CA VAL A 132 -15.10 -8.18 -5.19
C VAL A 132 -14.54 -7.07 -6.09
N GLU A 133 -14.68 -5.80 -5.69
CA GLU A 133 -14.10 -4.67 -6.41
C GLU A 133 -12.56 -4.70 -6.38
N LEU A 134 -11.98 -5.05 -5.23
CA LEU A 134 -10.54 -5.24 -5.12
C LEU A 134 -10.06 -6.36 -6.07
N ALA A 135 -10.78 -7.47 -6.15
CA ALA A 135 -10.45 -8.57 -7.06
C ALA A 135 -10.51 -8.14 -8.54
N ARG A 136 -11.47 -7.29 -8.92
CA ARG A 136 -11.53 -6.69 -10.27
C ARG A 136 -10.30 -5.83 -10.55
N THR A 137 -9.93 -5.00 -9.60
CA THR A 137 -8.74 -4.13 -9.71
C THR A 137 -7.46 -4.95 -9.81
N VAL A 138 -7.29 -5.97 -8.97
CA VAL A 138 -6.12 -6.86 -9.01
C VAL A 138 -6.08 -7.63 -10.34
N ARG A 139 -7.22 -8.10 -10.84
CA ARG A 139 -7.30 -8.79 -12.15
C ARG A 139 -6.89 -7.87 -13.30
N LYS A 140 -7.30 -6.60 -13.28
CA LYS A 140 -6.88 -5.59 -14.27
C LYS A 140 -5.36 -5.42 -14.33
N HIS A 141 -4.69 -5.50 -13.18
CA HIS A 141 -3.23 -5.34 -13.07
C HIS A 141 -2.47 -6.66 -12.96
N ARG A 142 -3.12 -7.79 -13.26
CA ARG A 142 -2.59 -9.13 -13.04
C ARG A 142 -1.23 -9.35 -13.69
N ALA A 143 -1.07 -8.98 -14.96
CA ALA A 143 0.19 -9.18 -15.69
C ALA A 143 1.36 -8.45 -15.01
N ALA A 144 1.15 -7.20 -14.56
CA ALA A 144 2.17 -6.44 -13.85
C ALA A 144 2.51 -7.03 -12.47
N ILE A 145 1.51 -7.59 -11.78
CA ILE A 145 1.71 -8.26 -10.48
C ILE A 145 2.49 -9.56 -10.67
N GLU A 146 2.12 -10.39 -11.65
CA GLU A 146 2.81 -11.64 -11.97
C GLU A 146 4.27 -11.36 -12.37
N ALA A 147 4.53 -10.34 -13.20
CA ALA A 147 5.89 -9.91 -13.53
C ALA A 147 6.68 -9.46 -12.28
N ALA A 148 6.04 -8.71 -11.38
CA ALA A 148 6.69 -8.28 -10.14
C ALA A 148 7.02 -9.47 -9.22
N LEU A 149 6.16 -10.48 -9.14
CA LEU A 149 6.40 -11.71 -8.38
C LEU A 149 7.54 -12.55 -8.99
N THR A 150 7.56 -12.68 -10.31
CA THR A 150 8.60 -13.44 -11.05
C THR A 150 9.97 -12.79 -10.90
N HIS A 151 10.06 -11.47 -11.09
CA HIS A 151 11.33 -10.74 -11.05
C HIS A 151 11.71 -10.25 -9.66
N GLY A 152 10.90 -10.49 -8.64
CA GLY A 152 11.15 -10.03 -7.28
C GLY A 152 11.20 -8.50 -7.14
N LEU A 153 10.53 -7.77 -8.04
CA LEU A 153 10.51 -6.32 -8.05
C LEU A 153 9.70 -5.80 -6.85
N THR A 154 10.33 -4.98 -6.03
CA THR A 154 9.70 -4.33 -4.90
C THR A 154 9.68 -2.82 -5.08
N ASN A 155 8.69 -2.13 -4.50
CA ASN A 155 8.65 -0.67 -4.47
C ASN A 155 9.85 -0.07 -3.70
N ALA A 156 10.57 -0.87 -2.91
CA ALA A 156 11.72 -0.41 -2.15
C ALA A 156 12.80 0.24 -3.04
N ARG A 157 13.05 -0.29 -4.24
CA ARG A 157 13.99 0.32 -5.19
C ARG A 157 13.50 1.69 -5.66
N VAL A 158 12.22 1.79 -6.01
CA VAL A 158 11.60 3.07 -6.45
C VAL A 158 11.59 4.08 -5.31
N GLU A 159 11.28 3.64 -4.08
CA GLU A 159 11.30 4.50 -2.89
C GLU A 159 12.73 4.96 -2.55
N SER A 160 13.71 4.07 -2.68
CA SER A 160 15.14 4.41 -2.50
C SER A 160 15.57 5.46 -3.52
N VAL A 161 15.27 5.25 -4.81
CA VAL A 161 15.57 6.22 -5.89
C VAL A 161 14.87 7.55 -5.63
N ASN A 162 13.59 7.54 -5.30
CA ASN A 162 12.84 8.77 -4.98
C ASN A 162 13.41 9.50 -3.77
N THR A 163 13.91 8.78 -2.78
CA THR A 163 14.56 9.37 -1.60
C THR A 163 15.87 10.04 -1.98
N LYS A 164 16.69 9.41 -2.82
CA LYS A 164 17.92 9.99 -3.34
C LYS A 164 17.66 11.24 -4.21
N ILE A 165 16.68 11.19 -5.11
CA ILE A 165 16.29 12.36 -5.91
C ILE A 165 15.85 13.52 -5.01
N ARG A 166 15.07 13.26 -3.96
CA ARG A 166 14.69 14.29 -2.97
C ARG A 166 15.91 14.86 -2.23
N LEU A 167 16.88 14.00 -1.92
CA LEU A 167 18.13 14.43 -1.29
C LEU A 167 18.91 15.34 -2.22
N LEU A 168 19.08 14.97 -3.50
CA LEU A 168 19.74 15.80 -4.52
C LEU A 168 19.07 17.18 -4.64
N GLN A 169 17.75 17.21 -4.72
CA GLN A 169 16.99 18.47 -4.74
C GLN A 169 17.25 19.33 -3.50
N ARG A 170 17.35 18.71 -2.32
CA ARG A 170 17.56 19.44 -1.06
C ARG A 170 18.99 19.97 -0.96
N VAL A 171 19.98 19.18 -1.34
CA VAL A 171 21.40 19.56 -1.32
C VAL A 171 21.67 20.71 -2.29
N ALA A 172 21.02 20.70 -3.46
CA ALA A 172 21.17 21.76 -4.47
C ALA A 172 20.24 22.98 -4.20
N PHE A 173 19.51 23.03 -3.08
CA PHE A 173 18.51 24.06 -2.82
C PHE A 173 17.44 24.20 -3.93
N GLY A 174 17.22 23.14 -4.68
CA GLY A 174 16.36 23.08 -5.86
C GLY A 174 17.11 23.14 -7.18
N TYR A 175 16.44 22.81 -8.24
CA TYR A 175 16.95 22.92 -9.61
C TYR A 175 16.09 23.90 -10.39
N ARG A 176 16.74 24.75 -11.18
CA ARG A 176 16.05 25.73 -12.04
C ARG A 176 15.33 25.04 -13.18
N ASP A 177 15.92 23.94 -13.66
CA ASP A 177 15.46 23.19 -14.81
C ASP A 177 15.27 21.71 -14.44
N PRO A 178 14.14 21.08 -14.82
CA PRO A 178 13.92 19.65 -14.64
C PRO A 178 15.01 18.77 -15.29
N GLU A 179 15.53 19.18 -16.44
CA GLU A 179 16.58 18.44 -17.17
C GLU A 179 17.87 18.36 -16.36
N ALA A 180 18.24 19.43 -15.65
CA ALA A 180 19.41 19.46 -14.78
C ALA A 180 19.24 18.47 -13.59
N LEU A 181 18.03 18.35 -13.02
CA LEU A 181 17.74 17.37 -11.99
C LEU A 181 17.85 15.93 -12.53
N ILE A 182 17.30 15.68 -13.73
CA ILE A 182 17.37 14.37 -14.39
C ILE A 182 18.83 14.00 -14.65
N ALA A 183 19.64 14.92 -15.21
CA ALA A 183 21.04 14.71 -15.48
C ALA A 183 21.83 14.36 -14.18
N MET A 184 21.60 15.10 -13.10
CA MET A 184 22.22 14.83 -11.80
C MET A 184 21.75 13.51 -11.19
N ALA A 185 20.48 13.17 -11.32
CA ALA A 185 19.96 11.89 -10.87
C ALA A 185 20.57 10.72 -11.66
N MET A 186 20.71 10.85 -12.96
CA MET A 186 21.37 9.85 -13.82
C MET A 186 22.86 9.70 -13.49
N LEU A 187 23.54 10.80 -13.20
CA LEU A 187 24.95 10.79 -12.80
C LEU A 187 25.14 10.06 -11.45
N ASP A 188 24.33 10.39 -10.44
CA ASP A 188 24.44 9.82 -9.08
C ASP A 188 23.95 8.37 -9.00
N LEU A 189 22.88 8.03 -9.72
CA LEU A 189 22.21 6.73 -9.64
C LEU A 189 22.61 5.77 -10.76
N GLY A 190 23.15 6.30 -11.87
CA GLY A 190 23.52 5.53 -13.06
C GLY A 190 24.88 4.83 -12.97
N GLY A 191 25.61 5.01 -11.89
CA GLY A 191 26.94 4.41 -11.72
C GLY A 191 28.06 5.06 -12.57
N CYS A 192 27.75 6.18 -13.23
CA CYS A 192 28.69 6.93 -14.07
C CYS A 192 29.33 8.09 -13.28
N CYS A 193 29.48 7.97 -11.97
CA CYS A 193 30.10 9.01 -11.16
C CYS A 193 31.60 9.04 -11.47
N PRO A 194 32.15 10.10 -12.09
CA PRO A 194 33.59 10.17 -12.35
C PRO A 194 34.36 10.30 -11.02
N ASP A 195 35.53 9.71 -10.96
CA ASP A 195 36.41 9.87 -9.84
C ASP A 195 36.81 11.37 -9.67
N LEU A 196 36.61 11.87 -8.47
CA LEU A 196 36.97 13.25 -8.18
C LEU A 196 38.51 13.41 -8.19
N PRO A 197 39.07 14.41 -8.88
CA PRO A 197 40.52 14.67 -8.84
C PRO A 197 40.98 14.86 -7.40
N GLY A 198 41.99 14.09 -6.99
CA GLY A 198 42.60 14.19 -5.65
C GLY A 198 41.97 13.36 -4.54
N ARG A 199 40.84 12.61 -4.76
CA ARG A 199 40.40 11.58 -3.82
C ARG A 199 41.01 10.24 -4.19
N ARG A 200 41.92 9.74 -3.35
CA ARG A 200 42.33 8.33 -3.42
C ARG A 200 41.16 7.46 -2.98
N ALA A 201 40.82 6.43 -3.77
CA ALA A 201 39.91 5.38 -3.35
C ALA A 201 40.47 4.75 -2.05
N ALA A 202 39.65 4.68 -1.02
CA ALA A 202 39.96 4.02 0.23
C ALA A 202 39.73 2.52 0.09
#